data_713b2e407235ba71a0384ae2092b943b
#
_entry.id   713b2e407235ba71a0384ae2092b943b
#
_cell.length_a   1.000
_cell.length_b   1.000
_cell.length_c   1.000
_cell.angle_alpha   90.00
_cell.angle_beta   90.00
_cell.angle_gamma   90.00
#
_symmetry.space_group_name_H-M   'P 1'
#
loop_
_entity.id
_entity.type
_entity.pdbx_description
1 polymer ?
#
loop_
_entity_poly.entity_id
_entity_poly.type
_entity_poly.pdbx_seq_one_letter_code
_entity_poly.pdbx_strand_id
1 'polypeptide(L)'
;MTNLTDSIVFITGASSGIGRSCARSFAEAGAKLILVARRKKRLEKLAAELKKQFNTEIFIGELDVRDNRAVAKFYKKLPDEWRHIDILVNNAGLSRGLNKLYEGKLEDWEEMIDTNVKGLLYVSRAVLPGMVERKKGTVINIGSIAGHDVYPSGNVYCATKHAVDALTKGMRMDLVDTPIRVCTVDPGLVETEFSEVRFHGDTERAKKIYQNMTPLTPDDIADAVLFAATRPPHVQIAEVIIMPTAQASTTLVHRAQ
;
A
#
# COMPACT_ATOMS: atom_id res chain seq x y z
N MET A 1 -2.18 -6.90 -22.79
CA MET A 1 -1.78 -6.13 -21.58
C MET A 1 -2.63 -4.88 -21.53
N THR A 2 -3.18 -4.52 -20.38
CA THR A 2 -3.97 -3.30 -20.25
C THR A 2 -3.02 -2.11 -20.33
N ASN A 3 -3.21 -1.27 -21.33
CA ASN A 3 -2.38 -0.09 -21.53
C ASN A 3 -2.88 1.02 -20.57
N LEU A 4 -2.00 1.54 -19.73
CA LEU A 4 -2.24 2.67 -18.83
C LEU A 4 -1.54 3.95 -19.32
N THR A 5 -1.23 4.04 -20.60
CA THR A 5 -0.64 5.23 -21.21
C THR A 5 -1.45 6.46 -20.79
N ASP A 6 -0.75 7.50 -20.36
CA ASP A 6 -1.30 8.76 -19.83
C ASP A 6 -2.04 8.69 -18.48
N SER A 7 -2.22 7.50 -17.91
CA SER A 7 -2.76 7.41 -16.55
C SER A 7 -1.73 7.79 -15.50
N ILE A 8 -2.11 8.61 -14.52
CA ILE A 8 -1.25 8.99 -13.40
C ILE A 8 -1.55 8.11 -12.20
N VAL A 9 -0.53 7.41 -11.72
CA VAL A 9 -0.61 6.52 -10.55
C VAL A 9 0.18 7.12 -9.39
N PHE A 10 -0.50 7.40 -8.28
CA PHE A 10 0.11 7.90 -7.05
C PHE A 10 0.31 6.74 -6.06
N ILE A 11 1.55 6.47 -5.69
CA ILE A 11 1.92 5.35 -4.80
C ILE A 11 2.61 5.88 -3.56
N THR A 12 2.04 5.60 -2.38
CA THR A 12 2.67 5.90 -1.10
C THR A 12 3.55 4.74 -0.63
N GLY A 13 4.63 5.05 0.10
CA GLY A 13 5.56 4.02 0.57
C GLY A 13 6.35 3.33 -0.56
N ALA A 14 6.55 4.00 -1.69
CA ALA A 14 7.14 3.45 -2.91
C ALA A 14 8.63 3.09 -2.82
N SER A 15 9.32 3.40 -1.72
CA SER A 15 10.78 3.23 -1.59
C SER A 15 11.25 1.78 -1.36
N SER A 16 10.35 0.82 -1.12
CA SER A 16 10.67 -0.60 -0.89
C SER A 16 9.44 -1.51 -1.01
N GLY A 17 9.67 -2.82 -0.96
CA GLY A 17 8.65 -3.85 -0.86
C GLY A 17 7.54 -3.70 -1.90
N ILE A 18 6.30 -3.89 -1.47
CA ILE A 18 5.10 -3.88 -2.33
C ILE A 18 4.99 -2.58 -3.13
N GLY A 19 5.20 -1.41 -2.50
CA GLY A 19 5.11 -0.12 -3.20
C GLY A 19 6.13 0.04 -4.33
N ARG A 20 7.35 -0.50 -4.18
CA ARG A 20 8.38 -0.52 -5.23
C ARG A 20 7.95 -1.44 -6.38
N SER A 21 7.43 -2.62 -6.07
CA SER A 21 6.95 -3.56 -7.09
C SER A 21 5.73 -3.01 -7.83
N CYS A 22 4.77 -2.40 -7.13
CA CYS A 22 3.67 -1.68 -7.77
C CYS A 22 4.17 -0.59 -8.72
N ALA A 23 5.17 0.22 -8.30
CA ALA A 23 5.74 1.25 -9.17
C ALA A 23 6.32 0.64 -10.46
N ARG A 24 6.97 -0.53 -10.36
CA ARG A 24 7.51 -1.24 -11.53
C ARG A 24 6.39 -1.75 -12.45
N SER A 25 5.39 -2.45 -11.90
CA SER A 25 4.30 -3.01 -12.69
C SER A 25 3.48 -1.93 -13.39
N PHE A 26 3.22 -0.79 -12.73
CA PHE A 26 2.55 0.35 -13.36
C PHE A 26 3.41 1.05 -14.40
N ALA A 27 4.74 1.17 -14.19
CA ALA A 27 5.66 1.70 -15.20
C ALA A 27 5.68 0.82 -16.46
N GLU A 28 5.75 -0.50 -16.29
CA GLU A 28 5.69 -1.48 -17.39
C GLU A 28 4.37 -1.42 -18.16
N ALA A 29 3.27 -1.12 -17.47
CA ALA A 29 1.96 -0.89 -18.09
C ALA A 29 1.82 0.49 -18.78
N GLY A 30 2.86 1.33 -18.75
CA GLY A 30 2.91 2.64 -19.44
C GLY A 30 2.41 3.82 -18.62
N ALA A 31 2.12 3.65 -17.33
CA ALA A 31 1.61 4.73 -16.49
C ALA A 31 2.68 5.77 -16.13
N LYS A 32 2.27 7.02 -15.94
CA LYS A 32 3.05 8.07 -15.26
C LYS A 32 2.94 7.87 -13.75
N LEU A 33 4.03 8.09 -13.02
CA LEU A 33 4.08 7.74 -11.60
C LEU A 33 4.36 8.96 -10.70
N ILE A 34 3.59 9.08 -9.62
CA ILE A 34 3.92 9.91 -8.46
C ILE A 34 4.35 8.95 -7.34
N LEU A 35 5.62 8.99 -6.97
CA LEU A 35 6.19 8.11 -5.97
C LEU A 35 6.57 8.89 -4.73
N VAL A 36 5.97 8.56 -3.58
CA VAL A 36 6.28 9.23 -2.32
C VAL A 36 6.71 8.26 -1.24
N ALA A 37 7.70 8.67 -0.44
CA ALA A 37 8.16 8.01 0.77
C ALA A 37 9.08 8.93 1.57
N ARG A 38 9.44 8.52 2.79
CA ARG A 38 10.42 9.23 3.64
C ARG A 38 11.86 9.14 3.13
N ARG A 39 12.21 8.07 2.41
CA ARG A 39 13.58 7.74 1.96
C ARG A 39 13.83 8.23 0.54
N LYS A 40 14.05 9.55 0.38
CA LYS A 40 14.21 10.23 -0.91
C LYS A 40 15.26 9.59 -1.83
N LYS A 41 16.45 9.27 -1.32
CA LYS A 41 17.52 8.64 -2.11
C LYS A 41 17.10 7.32 -2.75
N ARG A 42 16.24 6.53 -2.06
CA ARG A 42 15.71 5.29 -2.63
C ARG A 42 14.69 5.54 -3.74
N LEU A 43 13.89 6.60 -3.62
CA LEU A 43 12.97 7.03 -4.68
C LEU A 43 13.73 7.51 -5.92
N GLU A 44 14.79 8.30 -5.73
CA GLU A 44 15.65 8.78 -6.83
C GLU A 44 16.26 7.62 -7.61
N LYS A 45 16.80 6.60 -6.90
CA LYS A 45 17.33 5.39 -7.52
C LYS A 45 16.26 4.63 -8.29
N LEU A 46 15.10 4.37 -7.67
CA LEU A 46 13.98 3.68 -8.31
C LEU A 46 13.48 4.44 -9.54
N ALA A 47 13.32 5.75 -9.45
CA ALA A 47 12.88 6.57 -10.58
C ALA A 47 13.88 6.50 -11.76
N ALA A 48 15.18 6.53 -11.49
CA ALA A 48 16.21 6.38 -12.52
C ALA A 48 16.16 4.99 -13.18
N GLU A 49 16.00 3.92 -12.39
CA GLU A 49 15.85 2.55 -12.89
C GLU A 49 14.61 2.42 -13.80
N LEU A 50 13.44 2.89 -13.35
CA LEU A 50 12.19 2.76 -14.09
C LEU A 50 12.15 3.63 -15.35
N LYS A 51 12.69 4.85 -15.29
CA LYS A 51 12.85 5.71 -16.49
C LYS A 51 13.69 5.05 -17.55
N LYS A 52 14.82 4.45 -17.15
CA LYS A 52 15.73 3.73 -18.08
C LYS A 52 15.06 2.51 -18.69
N GLN A 53 14.30 1.75 -17.92
CA GLN A 53 13.74 0.46 -18.34
C GLN A 53 12.45 0.62 -19.16
N PHE A 54 11.56 1.54 -18.78
CA PHE A 54 10.21 1.66 -19.32
C PHE A 54 9.93 3.00 -20.01
N ASN A 55 10.87 3.93 -20.02
CA ASN A 55 10.70 5.29 -20.57
C ASN A 55 9.50 6.04 -19.98
N THR A 56 9.19 5.81 -18.68
CA THR A 56 8.04 6.41 -18.01
C THR A 56 8.39 7.73 -17.33
N GLU A 57 7.41 8.65 -17.28
CA GLU A 57 7.52 9.89 -16.52
C GLU A 57 7.28 9.63 -15.04
N ILE A 58 8.15 10.18 -14.17
CA ILE A 58 8.07 9.96 -12.72
C ILE A 58 8.29 11.26 -11.98
N PHE A 59 7.33 11.62 -11.13
CA PHE A 59 7.44 12.65 -10.12
C PHE A 59 7.73 12.01 -8.76
N ILE A 60 8.77 12.45 -8.07
CA ILE A 60 9.11 11.93 -6.74
C ILE A 60 8.89 12.98 -5.65
N GLY A 61 8.46 12.56 -4.47
CA GLY A 61 8.33 13.42 -3.31
C GLY A 61 8.81 12.76 -2.02
N GLU A 62 9.63 13.50 -1.26
CA GLU A 62 9.88 13.11 0.12
C GLU A 62 8.67 13.49 0.95
N LEU A 63 7.98 12.48 1.50
CA LEU A 63 6.73 12.69 2.22
C LEU A 63 6.60 11.66 3.35
N ASP A 64 6.32 12.16 4.55
CA ASP A 64 5.79 11.37 5.65
C ASP A 64 4.26 11.49 5.65
N VAL A 65 3.56 10.41 5.38
CA VAL A 65 2.10 10.38 5.31
C VAL A 65 1.43 10.67 6.66
N ARG A 66 2.16 10.59 7.77
CA ARG A 66 1.68 10.90 9.12
C ARG A 66 1.45 12.40 9.34
N ASP A 67 2.14 13.24 8.57
CA ASP A 67 1.99 14.70 8.64
C ASP A 67 0.94 15.19 7.63
N ASN A 68 -0.26 15.51 8.15
CA ASN A 68 -1.37 15.96 7.31
C ASN A 68 -1.10 17.29 6.60
N ARG A 69 -0.29 18.18 7.20
CA ARG A 69 0.07 19.46 6.61
C ARG A 69 1.05 19.25 5.46
N ALA A 70 2.01 18.34 5.64
CA ALA A 70 2.95 17.98 4.58
C ALA A 70 2.22 17.30 3.41
N VAL A 71 1.26 16.41 3.67
CA VAL A 71 0.42 15.75 2.65
C VAL A 71 -0.38 16.79 1.86
N ALA A 72 -1.11 17.68 2.54
CA ALA A 72 -1.89 18.73 1.89
C ALA A 72 -1.02 19.69 1.08
N LYS A 73 0.14 20.10 1.63
CA LYS A 73 1.10 20.97 0.95
C LYS A 73 1.69 20.30 -0.28
N PHE A 74 2.04 19.01 -0.18
CA PHE A 74 2.59 18.23 -1.30
C PHE A 74 1.58 18.18 -2.45
N TYR A 75 0.34 17.79 -2.19
CA TYR A 75 -0.71 17.71 -3.21
C TYR A 75 -0.99 19.08 -3.86
N LYS A 76 -1.10 20.13 -3.04
CA LYS A 76 -1.33 21.51 -3.56
C LYS A 76 -0.18 22.01 -4.44
N LYS A 77 1.05 21.55 -4.21
CA LYS A 77 2.25 21.94 -4.96
C LYS A 77 2.54 21.07 -6.17
N LEU A 78 1.76 20.00 -6.41
CA LEU A 78 1.92 19.24 -7.64
C LEU A 78 1.72 20.15 -8.85
N PRO A 79 2.59 20.07 -9.87
CA PRO A 79 2.36 20.71 -11.16
C PRO A 79 1.00 20.30 -11.72
N ASP A 80 0.37 21.17 -12.50
CA ASP A 80 -1.00 20.95 -12.97
C ASP A 80 -1.13 19.63 -13.78
N GLU A 81 -0.12 19.28 -14.57
CA GLU A 81 -0.06 18.05 -15.34
C GLU A 81 -0.01 16.77 -14.48
N TRP A 82 0.31 16.90 -13.18
CA TRP A 82 0.38 15.78 -12.23
C TRP A 82 -0.83 15.69 -11.29
N ARG A 83 -1.76 16.65 -11.33
CA ARG A 83 -2.92 16.69 -10.42
C ARG A 83 -4.04 15.73 -10.78
N HIS A 84 -4.08 15.27 -12.02
CA HIS A 84 -5.14 14.39 -12.52
C HIS A 84 -4.83 12.92 -12.19
N ILE A 85 -4.73 12.60 -10.88
CA ILE A 85 -4.44 11.26 -10.41
C ILE A 85 -5.58 10.32 -10.78
N ASP A 86 -5.30 9.27 -11.56
CA ASP A 86 -6.27 8.26 -12.00
C ASP A 86 -6.30 7.07 -11.03
N ILE A 87 -5.15 6.71 -10.45
CA ILE A 87 -5.04 5.59 -9.52
C ILE A 87 -4.26 6.04 -8.29
N LEU A 88 -4.85 5.82 -7.10
CA LEU A 88 -4.18 6.00 -5.82
C LEU A 88 -3.91 4.64 -5.19
N VAL A 89 -2.64 4.34 -4.88
CA VAL A 89 -2.23 3.16 -4.11
C VAL A 89 -1.76 3.61 -2.74
N ASN A 90 -2.62 3.47 -1.74
CA ASN A 90 -2.30 3.68 -0.33
C ASN A 90 -1.54 2.45 0.19
N ASN A 91 -0.23 2.43 -0.04
CA ASN A 91 0.62 1.32 0.36
C ASN A 91 1.48 1.64 1.60
N ALA A 92 1.71 2.91 1.93
CA ALA A 92 2.49 3.27 3.12
C ALA A 92 1.87 2.62 4.37
N GLY A 93 2.64 1.75 5.02
CA GLY A 93 2.22 1.03 6.21
C GLY A 93 3.40 0.32 6.87
N LEU A 94 3.25 0.02 8.15
CA LEU A 94 4.25 -0.71 8.93
C LEU A 94 3.61 -1.49 10.08
N SER A 95 4.40 -2.38 10.67
CA SER A 95 4.14 -2.96 11.98
C SER A 95 5.32 -2.74 12.92
N ARG A 96 5.06 -2.74 14.21
CA ARG A 96 6.05 -2.64 15.27
C ARG A 96 5.80 -3.69 16.34
N GLY A 97 6.85 -4.37 16.73
CA GLY A 97 6.84 -5.35 17.81
C GLY A 97 5.94 -6.57 17.59
N LEU A 98 6.03 -7.50 18.52
CA LEU A 98 5.11 -8.62 18.75
C LEU A 98 5.10 -8.83 20.26
N ASN A 99 4.41 -7.96 20.98
CA ASN A 99 4.30 -7.97 22.42
C ASN A 99 2.84 -8.18 22.83
N LYS A 100 2.62 -8.80 23.98
CA LYS A 100 1.30 -8.79 24.60
C LYS A 100 0.86 -7.34 24.84
N LEU A 101 -0.45 -7.08 24.83
CA LEU A 101 -0.96 -5.71 24.89
C LEU A 101 -0.41 -4.93 26.09
N TYR A 102 -0.32 -5.56 27.25
CA TYR A 102 0.18 -4.94 28.47
C TYR A 102 1.72 -4.75 28.55
N GLU A 103 2.45 -5.21 27.53
CA GLU A 103 3.92 -5.09 27.41
C GLU A 103 4.32 -4.23 26.18
N GLY A 104 3.36 -3.75 25.41
CA GLY A 104 3.60 -3.00 24.20
C GLY A 104 4.12 -1.59 24.46
N LYS A 105 4.91 -1.07 23.53
CA LYS A 105 5.45 0.29 23.60
C LYS A 105 4.44 1.26 22.97
N LEU A 106 4.12 2.35 23.66
CA LEU A 106 3.17 3.35 23.20
C LEU A 106 3.62 3.98 21.87
N GLU A 107 4.92 4.26 21.74
CA GLU A 107 5.48 4.85 20.51
C GLU A 107 5.30 3.94 19.29
N ASP A 108 5.39 2.63 19.49
CA ASP A 108 5.14 1.63 18.43
C ASP A 108 3.67 1.65 18.00
N TRP A 109 2.76 1.80 18.95
CA TRP A 109 1.32 1.88 18.69
C TRP A 109 0.96 3.16 17.94
N GLU A 110 1.47 4.30 18.41
CA GLU A 110 1.27 5.60 17.76
C GLU A 110 1.80 5.57 16.33
N GLU A 111 3.02 5.04 16.12
CA GLU A 111 3.59 4.94 14.76
C GLU A 111 2.72 4.07 13.83
N MET A 112 2.19 2.94 14.33
CA MET A 112 1.29 2.09 13.53
C MET A 112 -0.03 2.79 13.21
N ILE A 113 -0.67 3.42 14.18
CA ILE A 113 -1.95 4.12 14.00
C ILE A 113 -1.77 5.31 13.06
N ASP A 114 -0.76 6.13 13.29
CA ASP A 114 -0.48 7.32 12.50
C ASP A 114 -0.16 6.97 11.04
N THR A 115 0.62 5.90 10.81
CA THR A 115 0.98 5.50 9.45
C THR A 115 -0.16 4.78 8.74
N ASN A 116 -0.68 3.71 9.36
CA ASN A 116 -1.58 2.78 8.68
C ASN A 116 -3.01 3.32 8.55
N VAL A 117 -3.44 4.15 9.51
CA VAL A 117 -4.81 4.69 9.56
C VAL A 117 -4.84 6.16 9.15
N LYS A 118 -4.19 7.03 9.94
CA LYS A 118 -4.23 8.48 9.68
C LYS A 118 -3.56 8.83 8.36
N GLY A 119 -2.41 8.21 8.04
CA GLY A 119 -1.70 8.43 6.78
C GLY A 119 -2.55 8.10 5.56
N LEU A 120 -3.26 6.96 5.59
CA LEU A 120 -4.21 6.58 4.53
C LEU A 120 -5.33 7.62 4.40
N LEU A 121 -5.91 8.06 5.52
CA LEU A 121 -6.97 9.07 5.53
C LEU A 121 -6.49 10.42 4.96
N TYR A 122 -5.31 10.89 5.34
CA TYR A 122 -4.78 12.17 4.89
C TYR A 122 -4.52 12.18 3.38
N VAL A 123 -3.91 11.11 2.86
CA VAL A 123 -3.64 11.00 1.42
C VAL A 123 -4.95 10.86 0.63
N SER A 124 -5.87 10.00 1.09
CA SER A 124 -7.18 9.84 0.44
C SER A 124 -7.97 11.14 0.43
N ARG A 125 -7.99 11.88 1.56
CA ARG A 125 -8.68 13.19 1.68
C ARG A 125 -8.08 14.24 0.74
N ALA A 126 -6.79 14.17 0.45
CA ALA A 126 -6.14 15.09 -0.49
C ALA A 126 -6.47 14.76 -1.96
N VAL A 127 -6.58 13.47 -2.32
CA VAL A 127 -6.70 13.02 -3.71
C VAL A 127 -8.16 12.88 -4.17
N LEU A 128 -9.04 12.34 -3.31
CA LEU A 128 -10.42 11.99 -3.68
C LEU A 128 -11.24 13.16 -4.26
N PRO A 129 -11.18 14.39 -3.74
CA PRO A 129 -11.98 15.49 -4.31
C PRO A 129 -11.75 15.70 -5.81
N GLY A 130 -10.48 15.61 -6.24
CA GLY A 130 -10.15 15.72 -7.66
C GLY A 130 -10.63 14.54 -8.50
N MET A 131 -10.67 13.32 -7.93
CA MET A 131 -11.27 12.16 -8.61
C MET A 131 -12.80 12.32 -8.75
N VAL A 132 -13.47 12.77 -7.69
CA VAL A 132 -14.94 13.01 -7.68
C VAL A 132 -15.31 14.07 -8.70
N GLU A 133 -14.60 15.20 -8.72
CA GLU A 133 -14.83 16.28 -9.69
C GLU A 133 -14.71 15.81 -11.13
N ARG A 134 -13.69 15.02 -11.44
CA ARG A 134 -13.46 14.46 -12.78
C ARG A 134 -14.33 13.23 -13.11
N LYS A 135 -15.06 12.70 -12.12
CA LYS A 135 -15.84 11.45 -12.24
C LYS A 135 -14.98 10.28 -12.77
N LYS A 136 -13.75 10.19 -12.30
CA LYS A 136 -12.78 9.17 -12.72
C LYS A 136 -11.75 8.91 -11.61
N GLY A 137 -11.58 7.64 -11.24
CA GLY A 137 -10.56 7.26 -10.28
C GLY A 137 -10.64 5.82 -9.82
N THR A 138 -9.52 5.32 -9.30
CA THR A 138 -9.44 4.04 -8.60
C THR A 138 -8.57 4.19 -7.37
N VAL A 139 -9.08 3.81 -6.22
CA VAL A 139 -8.33 3.77 -4.97
C VAL A 139 -8.06 2.33 -4.59
N ILE A 140 -6.81 2.00 -4.33
CA ILE A 140 -6.39 0.68 -3.86
C ILE A 140 -5.66 0.85 -2.54
N ASN A 141 -6.21 0.29 -1.48
CA ASN A 141 -5.61 0.28 -0.16
C ASN A 141 -4.89 -1.05 0.06
N ILE A 142 -3.65 -1.02 0.53
CA ILE A 142 -2.95 -2.24 0.93
C ILE A 142 -3.34 -2.58 2.36
N GLY A 143 -4.23 -3.54 2.48
CA GLY A 143 -4.70 -4.10 3.73
C GLY A 143 -3.77 -5.20 4.25
N SER A 144 -4.36 -6.27 4.74
CA SER A 144 -3.71 -7.51 5.19
C SER A 144 -4.78 -8.52 5.59
N ILE A 145 -4.49 -9.81 5.56
CA ILE A 145 -5.31 -10.83 6.24
C ILE A 145 -5.50 -10.51 7.74
N ALA A 146 -4.57 -9.75 8.34
CA ALA A 146 -4.69 -9.22 9.70
C ALA A 146 -5.79 -8.16 9.87
N GLY A 147 -6.45 -7.75 8.79
CA GLY A 147 -7.66 -6.93 8.78
C GLY A 147 -8.96 -7.74 8.84
N HIS A 148 -8.87 -9.05 8.69
CA HIS A 148 -10.01 -9.99 8.69
C HIS A 148 -9.98 -10.92 9.90
N ASP A 149 -8.79 -11.16 10.46
CA ASP A 149 -8.56 -12.05 11.60
C ASP A 149 -7.44 -11.49 12.48
N VAL A 150 -7.28 -12.03 13.68
CA VAL A 150 -6.26 -11.59 14.64
C VAL A 150 -5.30 -12.71 14.99
N TYR A 151 -4.10 -12.36 15.43
CA TYR A 151 -3.11 -13.32 15.93
C TYR A 151 -2.49 -12.84 17.24
N PRO A 152 -2.00 -13.77 18.08
CA PRO A 152 -1.39 -13.42 19.36
C PRO A 152 -0.26 -12.38 19.20
N SER A 153 -0.24 -11.39 20.06
CA SER A 153 0.73 -10.27 20.07
C SER A 153 0.70 -9.35 18.83
N GLY A 154 -0.25 -9.57 17.88
CA GLY A 154 -0.46 -8.70 16.73
C GLY A 154 -1.47 -7.57 16.97
N ASN A 155 -1.96 -7.41 18.18
CA ASN A 155 -3.09 -6.61 18.65
C ASN A 155 -3.30 -5.27 17.91
N VAL A 156 -2.41 -4.28 18.09
CA VAL A 156 -2.57 -2.94 17.48
C VAL A 156 -2.38 -2.98 15.96
N TYR A 157 -1.45 -3.79 15.45
CA TYR A 157 -1.33 -3.95 14.00
C TYR A 157 -2.63 -4.51 13.38
N CYS A 158 -3.20 -5.58 13.96
CA CYS A 158 -4.48 -6.12 13.51
C CYS A 158 -5.58 -5.06 13.58
N ALA A 159 -5.67 -4.31 14.69
CA ALA A 159 -6.63 -3.21 14.82
C ALA A 159 -6.47 -2.16 13.71
N THR A 160 -5.24 -1.76 13.35
CA THR A 160 -5.02 -0.82 12.26
C THR A 160 -5.44 -1.39 10.90
N LYS A 161 -5.27 -2.70 10.67
CA LYS A 161 -5.67 -3.34 9.40
C LYS A 161 -7.18 -3.59 9.33
N HIS A 162 -7.85 -3.88 10.45
CA HIS A 162 -9.33 -3.85 10.53
C HIS A 162 -9.87 -2.43 10.26
N ALA A 163 -9.18 -1.40 10.75
CA ALA A 163 -9.55 -0.02 10.43
C ALA A 163 -9.40 0.27 8.92
N VAL A 164 -8.33 -0.20 8.25
CA VAL A 164 -8.16 -0.06 6.80
C VAL A 164 -9.29 -0.74 6.04
N ASP A 165 -9.68 -1.95 6.44
CA ASP A 165 -10.82 -2.68 5.85
C ASP A 165 -12.13 -1.87 6.01
N ALA A 166 -12.45 -1.45 7.23
CA ALA A 166 -13.64 -0.65 7.51
C ALA A 166 -13.66 0.68 6.73
N LEU A 167 -12.52 1.39 6.67
CA LEU A 167 -12.39 2.64 5.92
C LEU A 167 -12.55 2.40 4.40
N THR A 168 -12.04 1.28 3.88
CA THR A 168 -12.20 0.93 2.46
C THR A 168 -13.67 0.66 2.12
N LYS A 169 -14.37 -0.07 2.97
CA LYS A 169 -15.82 -0.33 2.84
C LYS A 169 -16.63 0.97 2.94
N GLY A 170 -16.35 1.82 3.92
CA GLY A 170 -16.98 3.12 4.08
C GLY A 170 -16.73 4.04 2.88
N MET A 171 -15.49 4.15 2.43
CA MET A 171 -15.14 4.94 1.24
C MET A 171 -15.88 4.47 -0.02
N ARG A 172 -16.10 3.16 -0.17
CA ARG A 172 -16.87 2.58 -1.28
C ARG A 172 -18.35 2.95 -1.19
N MET A 173 -18.92 3.00 0.03
CA MET A 173 -20.29 3.45 0.26
C MET A 173 -20.45 4.94 -0.04
N ASP A 174 -19.53 5.77 0.43
CA ASP A 174 -19.54 7.23 0.23
C ASP A 174 -19.41 7.64 -1.23
N LEU A 175 -18.84 6.77 -2.09
CA LEU A 175 -18.56 7.05 -3.49
C LEU A 175 -19.48 6.27 -4.45
N VAL A 176 -20.54 5.63 -3.94
CA VAL A 176 -21.42 4.74 -4.74
C VAL A 176 -22.15 5.47 -5.88
N ASP A 177 -22.40 6.77 -5.73
CA ASP A 177 -23.00 7.64 -6.75
C ASP A 177 -21.99 8.21 -7.76
N THR A 178 -20.74 7.77 -7.66
CA THR A 178 -19.65 8.15 -8.56
C THR A 178 -19.10 6.93 -9.30
N PRO A 179 -18.44 7.09 -10.46
CA PRO A 179 -17.75 6.00 -11.15
C PRO A 179 -16.37 5.68 -10.55
N ILE A 180 -16.11 6.06 -9.29
CA ILE A 180 -14.83 5.82 -8.63
C ILE A 180 -14.84 4.43 -8.00
N ARG A 181 -13.79 3.66 -8.25
CA ARG A 181 -13.61 2.32 -7.72
C ARG A 181 -12.75 2.34 -6.46
N VAL A 182 -13.11 1.54 -5.46
CA VAL A 182 -12.36 1.41 -4.21
C VAL A 182 -12.15 -0.05 -3.87
N CYS A 183 -10.89 -0.48 -3.80
CA CYS A 183 -10.47 -1.85 -3.57
C CYS A 183 -9.54 -1.93 -2.35
N THR A 184 -9.55 -3.07 -1.66
CA THR A 184 -8.44 -3.48 -0.81
C THR A 184 -7.73 -4.70 -1.38
N VAL A 185 -6.42 -4.74 -1.24
CA VAL A 185 -5.60 -5.94 -1.50
C VAL A 185 -4.97 -6.33 -0.18
N ASP A 186 -5.28 -7.55 0.29
CA ASP A 186 -5.04 -8.02 1.65
C ASP A 186 -4.07 -9.21 1.66
N PRO A 187 -2.75 -8.93 1.71
CA PRO A 187 -1.76 -9.97 1.69
C PRO A 187 -1.68 -10.79 3.00
N GLY A 188 -1.31 -12.07 2.85
CA GLY A 188 -0.72 -12.88 3.90
C GLY A 188 0.77 -12.56 4.11
N LEU A 189 1.59 -13.59 4.30
CA LEU A 189 3.03 -13.45 4.52
C LEU A 189 3.76 -13.11 3.21
N VAL A 190 4.23 -11.87 3.10
CA VAL A 190 5.04 -11.35 1.98
C VAL A 190 6.46 -11.08 2.47
N GLU A 191 7.46 -11.64 1.81
CA GLU A 191 8.86 -11.41 2.17
C GLU A 191 9.32 -10.02 1.69
N THR A 192 9.51 -9.11 2.65
CA THR A 192 9.94 -7.73 2.42
C THR A 192 10.74 -7.21 3.62
N GLU A 193 11.22 -5.96 3.55
CA GLU A 193 11.79 -5.25 4.72
C GLU A 193 10.77 -5.06 5.87
N PHE A 194 9.50 -5.41 5.68
CA PHE A 194 8.43 -5.21 6.68
C PHE A 194 8.73 -5.92 8.01
N SER A 195 9.25 -7.16 7.96
CA SER A 195 9.60 -7.91 9.15
C SER A 195 10.82 -7.31 9.87
N GLU A 196 11.80 -6.76 9.15
CA GLU A 196 12.92 -6.05 9.74
C GLU A 196 12.45 -4.76 10.44
N VAL A 197 11.54 -4.01 9.79
CA VAL A 197 10.92 -2.81 10.37
C VAL A 197 10.12 -3.16 11.62
N ARG A 198 9.36 -4.26 11.60
CA ARG A 198 8.61 -4.77 12.77
C ARG A 198 9.51 -5.02 13.97
N PHE A 199 10.67 -5.60 13.75
CA PHE A 199 11.60 -5.98 14.80
C PHE A 199 12.74 -4.96 15.02
N HIS A 200 12.53 -3.69 14.66
CA HIS A 200 13.50 -2.61 14.88
C HIS A 200 14.90 -2.89 14.32
N GLY A 201 14.99 -3.61 13.20
CA GLY A 201 16.24 -3.95 12.52
C GLY A 201 16.83 -5.32 12.92
N ASP A 202 16.16 -6.11 13.76
CA ASP A 202 16.56 -7.49 14.06
C ASP A 202 16.30 -8.39 12.84
N THR A 203 17.30 -8.49 11.98
CA THR A 203 17.25 -9.26 10.72
C THR A 203 17.13 -10.76 10.94
N GLU A 204 17.73 -11.29 12.00
CA GLU A 204 17.66 -12.72 12.31
C GLU A 204 16.25 -13.13 12.75
N ARG A 205 15.60 -12.31 13.56
CA ARG A 205 14.20 -12.52 13.94
C ARG A 205 13.26 -12.35 12.72
N ALA A 206 13.56 -11.39 11.85
CA ALA A 206 12.79 -11.17 10.63
C ALA A 206 12.83 -12.38 9.68
N LYS A 207 14.00 -12.97 9.46
CA LYS A 207 14.17 -14.17 8.61
C LYS A 207 13.40 -15.38 9.13
N LYS A 208 13.31 -15.56 10.46
CA LYS A 208 12.57 -16.68 11.07
C LYS A 208 11.09 -16.70 10.73
N ILE A 209 10.50 -15.55 10.38
CA ILE A 209 9.09 -15.46 9.98
C ILE A 209 8.81 -16.30 8.73
N TYR A 210 9.77 -16.42 7.82
CA TYR A 210 9.61 -17.06 6.52
C TYR A 210 10.29 -18.46 6.44
N GLN A 211 10.89 -18.93 7.52
CA GLN A 211 11.59 -20.22 7.53
C GLN A 211 10.65 -21.38 7.18
N ASN A 212 11.16 -22.31 6.37
CA ASN A 212 10.50 -23.57 5.96
C ASN A 212 9.14 -23.35 5.26
N MET A 213 8.99 -22.24 4.53
CA MET A 213 7.86 -21.99 3.64
C MET A 213 8.28 -21.11 2.47
N THR A 214 7.52 -21.11 1.40
CA THR A 214 7.65 -20.14 0.32
C THR A 214 6.67 -18.99 0.57
N PRO A 215 7.14 -17.81 0.97
CA PRO A 215 6.26 -16.65 1.16
C PRO A 215 5.84 -16.06 -0.19
N LEU A 216 4.86 -15.17 -0.17
CA LEU A 216 4.60 -14.28 -1.30
C LEU A 216 5.77 -13.32 -1.49
N THR A 217 5.96 -12.91 -2.72
CA THR A 217 6.87 -11.81 -3.11
C THR A 217 6.10 -10.50 -3.23
N PRO A 218 6.77 -9.36 -3.18
CA PRO A 218 6.14 -8.08 -3.50
C PRO A 218 5.51 -8.01 -4.90
N ASP A 219 6.05 -8.77 -5.86
CA ASP A 219 5.57 -8.80 -7.24
C ASP A 219 4.21 -9.53 -7.33
N ASP A 220 3.98 -10.59 -6.56
CA ASP A 220 2.66 -11.26 -6.48
C ASP A 220 1.56 -10.28 -6.04
N ILE A 221 1.90 -9.34 -5.12
CA ILE A 221 0.95 -8.33 -4.65
C ILE A 221 0.76 -7.23 -5.70
N ALA A 222 1.84 -6.83 -6.36
CA ALA A 222 1.78 -5.82 -7.42
C ALA A 222 0.91 -6.29 -8.60
N ASP A 223 0.95 -7.57 -8.94
CA ASP A 223 0.09 -8.18 -9.97
C ASP A 223 -1.39 -8.10 -9.57
N ALA A 224 -1.72 -8.42 -8.31
CA ALA A 224 -3.09 -8.29 -7.80
C ALA A 224 -3.57 -6.82 -7.80
N VAL A 225 -2.70 -5.87 -7.44
CA VAL A 225 -2.97 -4.43 -7.49
C VAL A 225 -3.22 -3.97 -8.93
N LEU A 226 -2.36 -4.37 -9.87
CA LEU A 226 -2.52 -4.04 -11.29
C LEU A 226 -3.80 -4.67 -11.86
N PHE A 227 -4.08 -5.93 -11.52
CA PHE A 227 -5.35 -6.59 -11.90
C PHE A 227 -6.55 -5.77 -11.43
N ALA A 228 -6.63 -5.38 -10.17
CA ALA A 228 -7.76 -4.60 -9.65
C ALA A 228 -7.87 -3.23 -10.32
N ALA A 229 -6.72 -2.56 -10.56
CA ALA A 229 -6.67 -1.24 -11.20
C ALA A 229 -7.18 -1.24 -12.64
N THR A 230 -6.98 -2.34 -13.38
CA THR A 230 -7.15 -2.41 -14.83
C THR A 230 -8.46 -3.05 -15.28
N ARG A 231 -9.39 -3.30 -14.37
CA ARG A 231 -10.73 -3.82 -14.76
C ARG A 231 -11.53 -2.76 -15.50
N PRO A 232 -12.48 -3.18 -16.36
CA PRO A 232 -13.39 -2.24 -17.02
C PRO A 232 -14.06 -1.29 -16.03
N PRO A 233 -14.44 -0.06 -16.42
CA PRO A 233 -14.94 0.96 -15.49
C PRO A 233 -16.16 0.53 -14.65
N HIS A 234 -17.02 -0.34 -15.19
CA HIS A 234 -18.20 -0.86 -14.49
C HIS A 234 -17.89 -2.05 -13.57
N VAL A 235 -16.63 -2.53 -13.53
CA VAL A 235 -16.23 -3.66 -12.72
C VAL A 235 -15.50 -3.16 -11.48
N GLN A 236 -16.09 -3.38 -10.34
CA GLN A 236 -15.52 -3.11 -9.03
C GLN A 236 -14.94 -4.39 -8.45
N ILE A 237 -13.62 -4.50 -8.35
CA ILE A 237 -13.00 -5.48 -7.45
C ILE A 237 -13.06 -4.87 -6.05
N ALA A 238 -13.86 -5.48 -5.19
CA ALA A 238 -14.06 -4.96 -3.85
C ALA A 238 -12.89 -5.27 -2.93
N GLU A 239 -12.38 -6.50 -3.04
CA GLU A 239 -11.38 -7.06 -2.14
C GLU A 239 -10.62 -8.19 -2.83
N VAL A 240 -9.32 -8.30 -2.57
CA VAL A 240 -8.47 -9.42 -3.00
C VAL A 240 -7.66 -9.90 -1.81
N ILE A 241 -8.00 -11.07 -1.29
CA ILE A 241 -7.18 -11.74 -0.28
C ILE A 241 -6.21 -12.68 -0.99
N ILE A 242 -4.91 -12.51 -0.74
CA ILE A 242 -3.85 -13.31 -1.37
C ILE A 242 -2.89 -13.86 -0.32
N MET A 243 -2.72 -15.18 -0.30
CA MET A 243 -1.89 -15.86 0.69
C MET A 243 -0.92 -16.83 0.04
N PRO A 244 0.25 -17.11 0.66
CA PRO A 244 1.05 -18.27 0.28
C PRO A 244 0.21 -19.54 0.35
N THR A 245 0.46 -20.50 -0.54
CA THR A 245 -0.24 -21.80 -0.49
C THR A 245 -0.06 -22.55 0.84
N ALA A 246 1.04 -22.26 1.53
CA ALA A 246 1.34 -22.82 2.86
C ALA A 246 0.63 -22.09 4.02
N GLN A 247 -0.11 -21.01 3.76
CA GLN A 247 -0.79 -20.22 4.80
C GLN A 247 -2.31 -20.31 4.64
N ALA A 248 -3.01 -20.79 5.67
CA ALA A 248 -4.47 -20.93 5.68
C ALA A 248 -5.19 -19.84 6.50
N SER A 249 -4.52 -19.21 7.47
CA SER A 249 -5.05 -18.11 8.28
C SER A 249 -3.92 -17.23 8.81
N THR A 250 -4.24 -16.25 9.64
CA THR A 250 -3.21 -15.43 10.34
C THR A 250 -2.33 -16.25 11.27
N THR A 251 -2.78 -17.41 11.74
CA THR A 251 -2.09 -18.26 12.72
C THR A 251 -1.72 -19.64 12.21
N LEU A 252 -2.39 -20.14 11.17
CA LEU A 252 -2.15 -21.47 10.63
C LEU A 252 -1.28 -21.41 9.38
N VAL A 253 -0.01 -21.78 9.54
CA VAL A 253 0.99 -21.83 8.48
C VAL A 253 1.66 -23.22 8.50
N HIS A 254 1.61 -23.93 7.38
CA HIS A 254 2.40 -25.14 7.21
C HIS A 254 3.86 -24.80 6.97
N ARG A 255 4.75 -25.44 7.75
CA ARG A 255 6.20 -25.30 7.60
C ARG A 255 6.80 -26.67 7.34
N ALA A 256 7.47 -26.82 6.21
CA ALA A 256 8.19 -28.07 5.91
C ALA A 256 9.27 -28.33 7.00
N GLN A 257 9.47 -29.60 7.35
CA GLN A 257 10.49 -30.02 8.30
C GLN A 257 11.89 -29.90 7.70
#